data_c920715d5082ec8f6a8be46fb1016fdb
#
_entry.id   c920715d5082ec8f6a8be46fb1016fdb
#
_cell.length_a   1.000
_cell.length_b   1.000
_cell.length_c   1.000
_cell.angle_alpha   90.00
_cell.angle_beta   90.00
_cell.angle_gamma   90.00
#
_symmetry.space_group_name_H-M   'P 1'
#
loop_
_entity.id
_entity.type
_entity.pdbx_description
1 polymer ?
#
loop_
_entity_poly.entity_id
_entity_poly.type
_entity_poly.pdbx_seq_one_letter_code
_entity_poly.pdbx_strand_id
1 'polypeptide(L)'
;MKLSTLLEFNDIVIQIHDNPDADAVASGFAIYKYLEHYGKKPRLIYSGQNKISKSNMVLFVDTLKIPVEYVTTLEKPELLITVDCQYGEGNVTHFEADNIAMIDHHNTGRNSDAMAEIRSHLVSCSTICYDMMLEENFDINGDRDLATALYYGLYMDSNGFSEIRHPLDHDMIDSLRADRSFIKKLMHSNFSIKELETAGIAMIRYNLDEVRHVSIIKANPCDPNILGIIGDMVLQVDIVDVCIVYNECPGGYKLSIRSCVDTVAANDLSAFLTTGIGNGGGHNDKAGGFINEERFHKSYPEMNIENYFYNKIQEYYDTFTIIYAKDGLSSKDGFDVYYKKSYICGYVKTTEICEAGHSIKVRTLEGDVHIDVNDSTYLMVGSSDEIYPISKSVFDKRYSPLNSPYTHEFEYTPKVYDTTNNESKSLVDLIHSCQSLERTKIYAKKLDKPVKVFTRWNYEKYMLGEIDDYLCYSASDENDIYVVNKDVLNTIYEKE
;
A
#
# COMPACT_ATOMS: atom_id res chain seq x y z
N MET A 1 -14.77 3.49 12.24
CA MET A 1 -15.39 4.78 12.70
C MET A 1 -16.37 5.28 11.65
N LYS A 2 -17.52 5.94 12.03
CA LYS A 2 -18.41 6.59 11.04
C LYS A 2 -18.11 8.08 10.96
N LEU A 3 -18.17 8.67 9.76
CA LEU A 3 -17.97 10.12 9.59
C LEU A 3 -19.03 10.96 10.34
N SER A 4 -20.25 10.45 10.44
CA SER A 4 -21.33 11.11 11.17
C SER A 4 -21.04 11.33 12.67
N THR A 5 -20.17 10.52 13.29
CA THR A 5 -19.75 10.74 14.69
C THR A 5 -18.94 12.03 14.86
N LEU A 6 -18.24 12.49 13.82
CA LEU A 6 -17.46 13.73 13.84
C LEU A 6 -18.38 14.98 13.90
N LEU A 7 -19.66 14.84 13.52
CA LEU A 7 -20.63 15.93 13.55
C LEU A 7 -21.13 16.27 14.96
N GLU A 8 -20.80 15.46 15.96
CA GLU A 8 -21.14 15.75 17.37
C GLU A 8 -20.33 16.91 17.93
N PHE A 9 -19.16 17.22 17.34
CA PHE A 9 -18.23 18.26 17.78
C PHE A 9 -18.47 19.58 17.03
N ASN A 10 -18.07 20.72 17.66
CA ASN A 10 -18.25 22.05 17.08
C ASN A 10 -16.95 22.74 16.70
N ASP A 11 -15.93 22.68 17.55
CA ASP A 11 -14.59 23.21 17.26
C ASP A 11 -13.70 22.08 16.72
N ILE A 12 -13.66 21.98 15.38
CA ILE A 12 -13.03 20.85 14.69
C ILE A 12 -11.83 21.35 13.87
N VAL A 13 -10.70 20.71 14.10
CA VAL A 13 -9.48 20.92 13.32
C VAL A 13 -9.09 19.60 12.64
N ILE A 14 -8.83 19.67 11.34
CA ILE A 14 -8.31 18.56 10.53
C ILE A 14 -6.82 18.83 10.33
N GLN A 15 -5.96 17.93 10.77
CA GLN A 15 -4.51 18.04 10.63
C GLN A 15 -3.99 16.94 9.70
N ILE A 16 -3.24 17.33 8.67
CA ILE A 16 -2.49 16.42 7.82
C ILE A 16 -1.01 16.44 8.22
N HIS A 17 -0.19 15.50 7.72
CA HIS A 17 1.22 15.39 8.12
C HIS A 17 2.08 16.61 7.73
N ASP A 18 3.22 16.76 8.38
CA ASP A 18 4.06 17.98 8.35
C ASP A 18 4.72 18.31 7.00
N ASN A 19 4.78 17.37 6.08
CA ASN A 19 5.27 17.62 4.72
C ASN A 19 4.26 17.06 3.72
N PRO A 20 3.06 17.69 3.63
CA PRO A 20 1.91 17.08 2.99
C PRO A 20 2.13 16.86 1.50
N ASP A 21 1.79 15.66 1.08
CA ASP A 21 1.71 15.27 -0.31
C ASP A 21 0.27 15.41 -0.86
N ALA A 22 0.04 14.84 -2.03
CA ALA A 22 -1.25 14.99 -2.69
C ALA A 22 -2.36 14.18 -1.99
N ASP A 23 -2.02 13.02 -1.42
CA ASP A 23 -2.99 12.19 -0.71
C ASP A 23 -3.42 12.81 0.61
N ALA A 24 -2.47 13.29 1.41
CA ALA A 24 -2.76 14.01 2.65
C ALA A 24 -3.68 15.23 2.42
N VAL A 25 -3.35 16.05 1.39
CA VAL A 25 -4.16 17.25 1.07
C VAL A 25 -5.53 16.87 0.55
N ALA A 26 -5.64 15.85 -0.31
CA ALA A 26 -6.91 15.39 -0.87
C ALA A 26 -7.83 14.78 0.20
N SER A 27 -7.27 13.92 1.05
CA SER A 27 -7.99 13.26 2.14
C SER A 27 -8.46 14.26 3.19
N GLY A 28 -7.57 15.18 3.59
CA GLY A 28 -7.95 16.28 4.50
C GLY A 28 -9.04 17.17 3.91
N PHE A 29 -8.96 17.48 2.61
CA PHE A 29 -10.01 18.23 1.91
C PHE A 29 -11.34 17.48 1.84
N ALA A 30 -11.31 16.17 1.68
CA ALA A 30 -12.52 15.35 1.67
C ALA A 30 -13.27 15.43 3.02
N ILE A 31 -12.54 15.28 4.12
CA ILE A 31 -13.14 15.41 5.46
C ILE A 31 -13.63 16.85 5.71
N TYR A 32 -12.87 17.86 5.23
CA TYR A 32 -13.30 19.26 5.28
C TYR A 32 -14.65 19.45 4.57
N LYS A 33 -14.78 18.99 3.32
CA LYS A 33 -16.00 19.10 2.50
C LYS A 33 -17.19 18.36 3.11
N TYR A 34 -16.94 17.18 3.69
CA TYR A 34 -17.97 16.44 4.38
C TYR A 34 -18.53 17.25 5.57
N LEU A 35 -17.67 17.74 6.44
CA LEU A 35 -18.07 18.54 7.61
C LEU A 35 -18.73 19.87 7.20
N GLU A 36 -18.20 20.56 6.19
CA GLU A 36 -18.77 21.79 5.63
C GLU A 36 -20.20 21.58 5.11
N HIS A 37 -20.44 20.47 4.40
CA HIS A 37 -21.77 20.12 3.88
C HIS A 37 -22.83 20.02 4.98
N TYR A 38 -22.46 19.49 6.15
CA TYR A 38 -23.33 19.39 7.31
C TYR A 38 -23.30 20.64 8.21
N GLY A 39 -22.80 21.77 7.71
CA GLY A 39 -22.86 23.07 8.37
C GLY A 39 -21.82 23.30 9.44
N LYS A 40 -20.80 22.43 9.55
CA LYS A 40 -19.64 22.67 10.42
C LYS A 40 -18.67 23.65 9.76
N LYS A 41 -17.77 24.23 10.57
CA LYS A 41 -16.73 25.17 10.08
C LYS A 41 -15.36 24.64 10.50
N PRO A 42 -14.91 23.52 9.91
CA PRO A 42 -13.62 22.96 10.28
C PRO A 42 -12.48 23.83 9.75
N ARG A 43 -11.31 23.70 10.35
CA ARG A 43 -10.05 24.19 9.80
C ARG A 43 -9.24 23.00 9.28
N LEU A 44 -8.63 23.15 8.10
CA LEU A 44 -7.70 22.18 7.55
C LEU A 44 -6.28 22.75 7.68
N ILE A 45 -5.43 22.09 8.44
CA ILE A 45 -4.11 22.59 8.79
C ILE A 45 -2.99 21.57 8.53
N TYR A 46 -1.78 22.08 8.35
CA TYR A 46 -0.54 21.32 8.46
C TYR A 46 0.53 22.17 9.17
N SER A 47 1.61 21.51 9.61
CA SER A 47 2.71 22.16 10.32
C SER A 47 4.07 21.73 9.76
N GLY A 48 5.11 21.69 10.60
CA GLY A 48 6.44 21.24 10.25
C GLY A 48 7.38 22.36 9.82
N GLN A 49 8.53 21.98 9.26
CA GLN A 49 9.60 22.95 8.95
C GLN A 49 9.37 23.72 7.64
N ASN A 50 8.66 23.11 6.69
CA ASN A 50 8.52 23.65 5.34
C ASN A 50 7.05 23.89 4.97
N LYS A 51 6.79 25.00 4.31
CA LYS A 51 5.49 25.23 3.67
C LYS A 51 5.41 24.49 2.33
N ILE A 52 4.20 24.18 1.88
CA ILE A 52 3.95 23.68 0.53
C ILE A 52 4.59 24.64 -0.48
N SER A 53 5.55 24.15 -1.25
CA SER A 53 6.33 24.92 -2.21
C SER A 53 6.51 24.25 -3.56
N LYS A 54 6.26 22.95 -3.67
CA LYS A 54 6.31 22.21 -4.94
C LYS A 54 5.28 22.77 -5.92
N SER A 55 5.70 23.03 -7.15
CA SER A 55 4.87 23.69 -8.17
C SER A 55 3.53 22.98 -8.41
N ASN A 56 3.53 21.65 -8.48
CA ASN A 56 2.30 20.87 -8.65
C ASN A 56 1.38 20.96 -7.42
N MET A 57 1.93 20.97 -6.21
CA MET A 57 1.15 21.06 -4.97
C MET A 57 0.54 22.46 -4.80
N VAL A 58 1.31 23.52 -5.09
CA VAL A 58 0.79 24.91 -5.11
C VAL A 58 -0.33 25.02 -6.14
N LEU A 59 -0.11 24.52 -7.36
CA LEU A 59 -1.11 24.52 -8.43
C LEU A 59 -2.37 23.73 -8.03
N PHE A 60 -2.21 22.59 -7.34
CA PHE A 60 -3.29 21.75 -6.84
C PHE A 60 -4.16 22.48 -5.82
N VAL A 61 -3.52 23.02 -4.79
CA VAL A 61 -4.19 23.76 -3.71
C VAL A 61 -4.90 25.01 -4.23
N ASP A 62 -4.20 25.82 -5.03
CA ASP A 62 -4.73 27.09 -5.52
C ASP A 62 -5.88 26.91 -6.52
N THR A 63 -5.76 25.94 -7.45
CA THR A 63 -6.77 25.73 -8.49
C THR A 63 -8.06 25.17 -7.92
N LEU A 64 -7.97 24.17 -7.02
CA LEU A 64 -9.15 23.59 -6.37
C LEU A 64 -9.58 24.38 -5.13
N LYS A 65 -8.90 25.50 -4.80
CA LYS A 65 -9.18 26.37 -3.66
C LYS A 65 -9.27 25.60 -2.34
N ILE A 66 -8.35 24.67 -2.13
CA ILE A 66 -8.30 23.87 -0.92
C ILE A 66 -7.90 24.76 0.26
N PRO A 67 -8.70 24.88 1.32
CA PRO A 67 -8.47 25.84 2.41
C PRO A 67 -7.44 25.32 3.43
N VAL A 68 -6.31 24.80 2.96
CA VAL A 68 -5.25 24.27 3.82
C VAL A 68 -4.37 25.40 4.36
N GLU A 69 -4.21 25.45 5.67
CA GLU A 69 -3.46 26.48 6.39
C GLU A 69 -2.16 25.92 6.98
N TYR A 70 -1.04 26.65 6.80
CA TYR A 70 0.19 26.36 7.53
C TYR A 70 0.15 27.02 8.91
N VAL A 71 0.33 26.25 9.96
CA VAL A 71 0.34 26.74 11.36
C VAL A 71 1.58 26.25 12.10
N THR A 72 2.09 27.06 13.01
CA THR A 72 3.18 26.68 13.93
C THR A 72 2.69 26.49 15.36
N THR A 73 1.50 27.00 15.67
CA THR A 73 0.82 26.87 16.97
C THR A 73 -0.66 26.69 16.73
N LEU A 74 -1.32 25.96 17.61
CA LEU A 74 -2.75 25.72 17.57
C LEU A 74 -3.34 25.93 18.97
N GLU A 75 -4.42 26.67 19.05
CA GLU A 75 -5.27 26.67 20.24
C GLU A 75 -5.95 25.29 20.34
N LYS A 76 -6.06 24.76 21.56
CA LYS A 76 -6.58 23.42 21.82
C LYS A 76 -8.03 23.28 21.32
N PRO A 77 -8.30 22.51 20.23
CA PRO A 77 -9.65 22.32 19.72
C PRO A 77 -10.42 21.26 20.54
N GLU A 78 -11.74 21.26 20.39
CA GLU A 78 -12.60 20.21 20.92
C GLU A 78 -12.32 18.85 20.25
N LEU A 79 -12.09 18.84 18.92
CA LEU A 79 -11.72 17.67 18.16
C LEU A 79 -10.55 17.97 17.19
N LEU A 80 -9.51 17.17 17.26
CA LEU A 80 -8.43 17.12 16.28
C LEU A 80 -8.54 15.82 15.49
N ILE A 81 -8.70 15.93 14.15
CA ILE A 81 -8.76 14.78 13.25
C ILE A 81 -7.43 14.72 12.50
N THR A 82 -6.60 13.72 12.76
CA THR A 82 -5.40 13.50 11.93
C THR A 82 -5.77 12.67 10.72
N VAL A 83 -5.33 13.10 9.55
CA VAL A 83 -5.64 12.48 8.25
C VAL A 83 -4.35 12.22 7.50
N ASP A 84 -4.20 10.99 7.01
CA ASP A 84 -3.00 10.47 6.36
C ASP A 84 -1.76 10.49 7.28
N CYS A 85 -2.02 10.40 8.56
CA CYS A 85 -1.02 10.26 9.62
C CYS A 85 -1.68 9.86 10.93
N GLN A 86 -0.90 9.30 11.86
CA GLN A 86 -1.38 8.91 13.18
C GLN A 86 -0.88 9.89 14.23
N TYR A 87 -1.77 10.28 15.13
CA TYR A 87 -1.45 11.19 16.22
C TYR A 87 -0.33 10.65 17.12
N GLY A 88 0.72 11.47 17.28
CA GLY A 88 1.90 11.12 18.08
C GLY A 88 3.01 10.39 17.32
N GLU A 89 2.87 10.20 15.99
CA GLU A 89 3.94 9.70 15.13
C GLU A 89 4.91 10.81 14.70
N GLY A 90 6.09 10.40 14.17
CA GLY A 90 7.18 11.33 13.91
C GLY A 90 7.04 12.24 12.69
N ASN A 91 5.97 12.04 11.89
CA ASN A 91 5.69 12.83 10.68
C ASN A 91 4.59 13.89 10.88
N VAL A 92 4.08 14.05 12.09
CA VAL A 92 3.02 15.01 12.43
C VAL A 92 3.38 15.81 13.69
N THR A 93 3.26 17.12 13.63
CA THR A 93 3.46 17.99 14.80
C THR A 93 2.37 17.73 15.82
N HIS A 94 2.77 17.46 17.06
CA HIS A 94 1.85 17.18 18.15
C HIS A 94 1.18 18.46 18.66
N PHE A 95 -0.13 18.57 18.47
CA PHE A 95 -0.98 19.59 19.08
C PHE A 95 -1.93 18.94 20.08
N GLU A 96 -2.15 19.59 21.22
CA GLU A 96 -3.13 19.13 22.21
C GLU A 96 -4.57 19.33 21.72
N ALA A 97 -5.47 18.38 22.00
CA ALA A 97 -6.90 18.47 21.74
C ALA A 97 -7.69 17.78 22.86
N ASP A 98 -9.00 18.07 22.98
CA ASP A 98 -9.84 17.37 23.96
C ASP A 98 -10.21 15.97 23.49
N ASN A 99 -10.38 15.78 22.17
CA ASN A 99 -10.65 14.50 21.52
C ASN A 99 -9.78 14.35 20.28
N ILE A 100 -9.40 13.11 19.97
CA ILE A 100 -8.58 12.77 18.80
C ILE A 100 -9.35 11.76 17.94
N ALA A 101 -9.39 12.02 16.63
CA ALA A 101 -9.80 11.04 15.62
C ALA A 101 -8.67 10.84 14.62
N MET A 102 -8.56 9.63 14.04
CA MET A 102 -7.49 9.28 13.09
C MET A 102 -8.08 8.59 11.88
N ILE A 103 -7.67 8.99 10.68
CA ILE A 103 -7.98 8.32 9.40
C ILE A 103 -6.66 8.14 8.67
N ASP A 104 -6.22 6.88 8.46
CA ASP A 104 -4.89 6.63 7.93
C ASP A 104 -4.77 5.26 7.24
N HIS A 105 -3.86 5.15 6.29
CA HIS A 105 -3.54 3.90 5.60
C HIS A 105 -2.16 3.32 5.97
N HIS A 106 -1.37 4.01 6.78
CA HIS A 106 -0.05 3.53 7.21
C HIS A 106 -0.13 2.45 8.29
N ASN A 107 0.77 1.46 8.23
CA ASN A 107 0.82 0.37 9.20
C ASN A 107 1.73 0.73 10.39
N THR A 108 1.18 1.32 11.43
CA THR A 108 1.92 1.71 12.65
C THR A 108 1.46 1.03 13.94
N GLY A 109 0.55 0.07 13.86
CA GLY A 109 0.19 -0.81 14.99
C GLY A 109 -0.71 -0.23 16.08
N ARG A 110 -1.32 0.94 15.90
CA ARG A 110 -2.23 1.56 16.88
C ARG A 110 -3.71 1.44 16.48
N ASN A 111 -4.25 0.22 16.40
CA ASN A 111 -5.67 -0.02 16.10
C ASN A 111 -6.61 0.04 17.31
N SER A 112 -6.23 0.65 18.46
CA SER A 112 -6.99 0.52 19.72
C SER A 112 -7.82 1.73 20.12
N ASP A 113 -7.80 2.82 19.37
CA ASP A 113 -8.52 4.03 19.73
C ASP A 113 -9.94 4.05 19.16
N ALA A 114 -10.92 4.41 19.99
CA ALA A 114 -12.35 4.34 19.64
C ALA A 114 -12.78 5.24 18.46
N MET A 115 -11.97 6.24 18.08
CA MET A 115 -12.19 7.12 16.93
C MET A 115 -11.04 6.98 15.90
N ALA A 116 -10.65 5.76 15.58
CA ALA A 116 -9.65 5.48 14.54
C ALA A 116 -10.26 4.69 13.37
N GLU A 117 -9.85 5.04 12.15
CA GLU A 117 -10.11 4.30 10.92
C GLU A 117 -8.79 4.09 10.20
N ILE A 118 -8.17 2.93 10.39
CA ILE A 118 -6.85 2.61 9.87
C ILE A 118 -6.96 1.38 8.97
N ARG A 119 -6.69 1.54 7.66
CA ARG A 119 -6.82 0.47 6.65
C ARG A 119 -5.53 0.34 5.83
N SER A 120 -4.54 -0.34 6.38
CA SER A 120 -3.20 -0.48 5.78
C SER A 120 -3.13 -1.34 4.50
N HIS A 121 -4.22 -2.03 4.15
CA HIS A 121 -4.34 -2.79 2.90
C HIS A 121 -4.73 -1.90 1.70
N LEU A 122 -5.22 -0.68 1.92
CA LEU A 122 -5.53 0.29 0.88
C LEU A 122 -4.30 1.11 0.52
N VAL A 123 -4.22 1.51 -0.73
CA VAL A 123 -3.03 2.18 -1.26
C VAL A 123 -2.97 3.66 -0.88
N SER A 124 -4.12 4.27 -0.54
CA SER A 124 -4.19 5.69 -0.17
C SER A 124 -5.23 5.98 0.90
N CYS A 125 -5.01 7.03 1.68
CA CYS A 125 -5.98 7.58 2.61
C CYS A 125 -7.19 8.19 1.88
N SER A 126 -7.00 8.68 0.65
CA SER A 126 -8.09 9.14 -0.24
C SER A 126 -9.11 8.03 -0.51
N THR A 127 -8.68 6.77 -0.67
CA THR A 127 -9.59 5.63 -0.85
C THR A 127 -10.42 5.38 0.42
N ILE A 128 -9.82 5.51 1.60
CA ILE A 128 -10.55 5.39 2.87
C ILE A 128 -11.62 6.48 2.97
N CYS A 129 -11.24 7.74 2.73
CA CYS A 129 -12.18 8.86 2.77
C CYS A 129 -13.32 8.71 1.75
N TYR A 130 -13.02 8.24 0.54
CA TYR A 130 -13.99 7.92 -0.49
C TYR A 130 -15.01 6.89 0.00
N ASP A 131 -14.57 5.77 0.55
CA ASP A 131 -15.43 4.70 1.03
C ASP A 131 -16.30 5.15 2.21
N MET A 132 -15.71 5.80 3.21
CA MET A 132 -16.44 6.37 4.35
C MET A 132 -17.53 7.36 3.92
N MET A 133 -17.28 8.16 2.87
CA MET A 133 -18.28 9.07 2.31
C MET A 133 -19.41 8.31 1.60
N LEU A 134 -19.11 7.23 0.87
CA LEU A 134 -20.12 6.38 0.23
C LEU A 134 -21.00 5.69 1.26
N GLU A 135 -20.43 5.19 2.36
CA GLU A 135 -21.22 4.59 3.46
C GLU A 135 -22.26 5.56 4.04
N GLU A 136 -21.97 6.86 4.03
CA GLU A 136 -22.89 7.91 4.50
C GLU A 136 -23.76 8.49 3.36
N ASN A 137 -23.76 7.86 2.17
CA ASN A 137 -24.48 8.30 0.97
C ASN A 137 -24.15 9.74 0.52
N PHE A 138 -22.91 10.19 0.74
CA PHE A 138 -22.46 11.51 0.34
C PHE A 138 -22.20 11.56 -1.17
N ASP A 139 -22.73 12.56 -1.87
CA ASP A 139 -22.54 12.73 -3.32
C ASP A 139 -21.19 13.39 -3.64
N ILE A 140 -20.14 12.59 -3.71
CA ILE A 140 -18.78 13.05 -4.05
C ILE A 140 -18.74 13.64 -5.46
N ASN A 141 -19.46 13.07 -6.42
CA ASN A 141 -19.47 13.50 -7.80
C ASN A 141 -20.31 14.78 -8.05
N GLY A 142 -21.07 15.23 -7.06
CA GLY A 142 -21.72 16.54 -7.05
C GLY A 142 -20.76 17.71 -6.90
N ASP A 143 -19.54 17.45 -6.36
CA ASP A 143 -18.42 18.41 -6.30
C ASP A 143 -17.25 17.90 -7.13
N ARG A 144 -17.06 18.46 -8.34
CA ARG A 144 -16.01 18.05 -9.27
C ARG A 144 -14.60 18.29 -8.71
N ASP A 145 -14.41 19.33 -7.89
CA ASP A 145 -13.12 19.64 -7.30
C ASP A 145 -12.76 18.62 -6.24
N LEU A 146 -13.73 18.18 -5.43
CA LEU A 146 -13.56 17.09 -4.47
C LEU A 146 -13.23 15.76 -5.18
N ALA A 147 -14.02 15.39 -6.21
CA ALA A 147 -13.76 14.17 -6.99
C ALA A 147 -12.38 14.20 -7.65
N THR A 148 -11.92 15.38 -8.12
CA THR A 148 -10.60 15.55 -8.71
C THR A 148 -9.49 15.46 -7.67
N ALA A 149 -9.70 16.02 -6.48
CA ALA A 149 -8.73 15.96 -5.39
C ALA A 149 -8.50 14.51 -4.95
N LEU A 150 -9.56 13.78 -4.62
CA LEU A 150 -9.49 12.39 -4.21
C LEU A 150 -8.83 11.50 -5.28
N TYR A 151 -9.22 11.67 -6.55
CA TYR A 151 -8.60 10.94 -7.65
C TYR A 151 -7.10 11.22 -7.78
N TYR A 152 -6.67 12.47 -7.57
CA TYR A 152 -5.25 12.86 -7.64
C TYR A 152 -4.47 12.33 -6.44
N GLY A 153 -5.06 12.29 -5.25
CA GLY A 153 -4.47 11.65 -4.06
C GLY A 153 -4.14 10.18 -4.34
N LEU A 154 -5.14 9.38 -4.73
CA LEU A 154 -4.94 7.99 -5.11
C LEU A 154 -3.94 7.82 -6.25
N TYR A 155 -3.99 8.69 -7.29
CA TYR A 155 -3.05 8.66 -8.41
C TYR A 155 -1.59 8.80 -7.96
N MET A 156 -1.33 9.74 -7.05
CA MET A 156 0.04 10.01 -6.58
C MET A 156 0.56 8.91 -5.67
N ASP A 157 -0.26 8.41 -4.77
CA ASP A 157 0.14 7.37 -3.82
C ASP A 157 0.25 5.97 -4.43
N SER A 158 -0.48 5.72 -5.51
CA SER A 158 -0.41 4.47 -6.26
C SER A 158 0.61 4.48 -7.40
N ASN A 159 1.53 5.46 -7.43
CA ASN A 159 2.50 5.63 -8.51
C ASN A 159 1.85 5.58 -9.91
N GLY A 160 0.85 6.47 -10.11
CA GLY A 160 0.10 6.52 -11.37
C GLY A 160 -0.77 5.29 -11.65
N PHE A 161 -1.30 4.67 -10.59
CA PHE A 161 -2.09 3.43 -10.58
C PHE A 161 -1.32 2.14 -10.85
N SER A 162 0.00 2.17 -10.90
CA SER A 162 0.82 0.96 -11.06
C SER A 162 0.83 0.06 -9.82
N GLU A 163 0.49 0.61 -8.65
CA GLU A 163 0.55 -0.07 -7.36
C GLU A 163 -0.82 -0.35 -6.73
N ILE A 164 -1.89 -0.29 -7.53
CA ILE A 164 -3.23 -0.65 -7.05
C ILE A 164 -3.26 -2.12 -6.62
N ARG A 165 -3.76 -2.37 -5.41
CA ARG A 165 -3.77 -3.70 -4.78
C ARG A 165 -5.15 -4.16 -4.34
N HIS A 166 -6.06 -3.24 -4.09
CA HIS A 166 -7.38 -3.55 -3.53
C HIS A 166 -8.50 -3.20 -4.50
N PRO A 167 -9.59 -4.02 -4.58
CA PRO A 167 -10.73 -3.74 -5.46
C PRO A 167 -11.37 -2.37 -5.24
N LEU A 168 -11.38 -1.87 -4.01
CA LEU A 168 -11.95 -0.56 -3.68
C LEU A 168 -11.19 0.60 -4.34
N ASP A 169 -9.86 0.50 -4.49
CA ASP A 169 -9.07 1.50 -5.21
C ASP A 169 -9.51 1.57 -6.69
N HIS A 170 -9.79 0.42 -7.31
CA HIS A 170 -10.33 0.35 -8.68
C HIS A 170 -11.74 0.93 -8.76
N ASP A 171 -12.62 0.62 -7.79
CA ASP A 171 -13.98 1.18 -7.73
C ASP A 171 -13.95 2.71 -7.67
N MET A 172 -13.04 3.27 -6.89
CA MET A 172 -12.84 4.71 -6.80
C MET A 172 -12.40 5.32 -8.13
N ILE A 173 -11.42 4.71 -8.83
CA ILE A 173 -10.96 5.17 -10.15
C ILE A 173 -12.10 5.19 -11.17
N ASP A 174 -12.93 4.13 -11.19
CA ASP A 174 -13.99 3.95 -12.16
C ASP A 174 -15.18 4.89 -11.90
N SER A 175 -15.46 5.21 -10.64
CA SER A 175 -16.66 5.98 -10.25
C SER A 175 -16.44 7.48 -10.22
N LEU A 176 -15.22 8.00 -9.95
CA LEU A 176 -14.98 9.41 -9.79
C LEU A 176 -14.96 10.20 -11.12
N ARG A 177 -15.76 11.28 -11.17
CA ARG A 177 -15.83 12.21 -12.31
C ARG A 177 -14.80 13.32 -12.22
N ALA A 178 -13.53 12.93 -12.07
CA ALA A 178 -12.40 13.84 -11.92
C ALA A 178 -12.08 14.64 -13.19
N ASP A 179 -11.48 15.82 -13.04
CA ASP A 179 -10.90 16.59 -14.15
C ASP A 179 -9.56 16.02 -14.61
N ARG A 180 -9.61 15.06 -15.53
CA ARG A 180 -8.42 14.40 -16.10
C ARG A 180 -7.47 15.38 -16.80
N SER A 181 -7.99 16.49 -17.33
CA SER A 181 -7.19 17.52 -17.98
C SER A 181 -6.34 18.28 -16.94
N PHE A 182 -6.93 18.60 -15.80
CA PHE A 182 -6.23 19.24 -14.70
C PHE A 182 -5.18 18.32 -14.08
N ILE A 183 -5.52 17.04 -13.86
CA ILE A 183 -4.57 16.03 -13.37
C ILE A 183 -3.36 15.93 -14.30
N LYS A 184 -3.58 15.87 -15.62
CA LYS A 184 -2.48 15.88 -16.58
C LYS A 184 -1.60 17.13 -16.46
N LYS A 185 -2.18 18.30 -16.19
CA LYS A 185 -1.43 19.54 -15.95
C LYS A 185 -0.59 19.46 -14.68
N LEU A 186 -1.13 18.87 -13.59
CA LEU A 186 -0.38 18.64 -12.35
C LEU A 186 0.83 17.74 -12.58
N MET A 187 0.67 16.66 -13.34
CA MET A 187 1.75 15.74 -13.69
C MET A 187 2.91 16.40 -14.44
N HIS A 188 2.64 17.46 -15.21
CA HIS A 188 3.65 18.23 -15.95
C HIS A 188 4.18 19.45 -15.19
N SER A 189 3.91 19.55 -13.90
CA SER A 189 4.32 20.67 -13.04
C SER A 189 5.16 20.22 -11.84
N ASN A 190 5.82 19.05 -11.93
CA ASN A 190 6.47 18.42 -10.80
C ASN A 190 7.75 19.12 -10.33
N PHE A 191 8.48 19.82 -11.19
CA PHE A 191 9.73 20.49 -10.83
C PHE A 191 10.03 21.72 -11.70
N SER A 192 10.82 22.64 -11.14
CA SER A 192 11.32 23.84 -11.78
C SER A 192 12.61 23.59 -12.59
N ILE A 193 13.00 24.54 -13.43
CA ILE A 193 14.28 24.46 -14.17
C ILE A 193 15.48 24.38 -13.21
N LYS A 194 15.45 25.08 -12.07
CA LYS A 194 16.53 25.05 -11.08
C LYS A 194 16.67 23.66 -10.43
N GLU A 195 15.57 23.01 -10.15
CA GLU A 195 15.55 21.63 -9.64
C GLU A 195 16.09 20.66 -10.68
N LEU A 196 15.72 20.83 -11.97
CA LEU A 196 16.25 20.06 -13.08
C LEU A 196 17.77 20.21 -13.22
N GLU A 197 18.32 21.42 -13.12
CA GLU A 197 19.77 21.69 -13.16
C GLU A 197 20.49 20.98 -12.00
N THR A 198 19.94 21.06 -10.79
CA THR A 198 20.48 20.41 -9.60
C THR A 198 20.49 18.88 -9.75
N ALA A 199 19.39 18.32 -10.25
CA ALA A 199 19.27 16.89 -10.53
C ALA A 199 20.27 16.43 -11.61
N GLY A 200 20.40 17.19 -12.70
CA GLY A 200 21.35 16.87 -13.77
C GLY A 200 22.81 16.80 -13.29
N ILE A 201 23.23 17.74 -12.43
CA ILE A 201 24.58 17.74 -11.85
C ILE A 201 24.80 16.51 -10.94
N ALA A 202 23.79 16.13 -10.16
CA ALA A 202 23.89 14.97 -9.27
C ALA A 202 23.94 13.66 -10.08
N MET A 203 23.13 13.51 -11.11
CA MET A 203 23.09 12.31 -11.95
C MET A 203 24.42 12.02 -12.67
N ILE A 204 25.20 13.04 -13.05
CA ILE A 204 26.52 12.84 -13.66
C ILE A 204 27.51 12.16 -12.67
N ARG A 205 27.23 12.23 -11.38
CA ARG A 205 28.08 11.69 -10.30
C ARG A 205 27.55 10.37 -9.74
N TYR A 206 26.79 9.63 -10.54
CA TYR A 206 26.25 8.35 -10.10
C TYR A 206 27.37 7.35 -9.83
N ASN A 207 27.12 6.46 -8.89
CA ASN A 207 27.93 5.29 -8.62
C ASN A 207 27.02 4.07 -8.64
N LEU A 208 27.35 3.06 -9.45
CA LEU A 208 26.50 1.90 -9.72
C LEU A 208 27.17 0.63 -9.24
N ASP A 209 26.50 -0.11 -8.36
CA ASP A 209 26.78 -1.52 -8.08
C ASP A 209 26.06 -2.38 -9.14
N GLU A 210 26.79 -2.78 -10.17
CA GLU A 210 26.25 -3.57 -11.28
C GLU A 210 25.83 -4.99 -10.88
N VAL A 211 26.32 -5.48 -9.72
CA VAL A 211 25.97 -6.84 -9.24
C VAL A 211 24.62 -6.83 -8.54
N ARG A 212 24.32 -5.75 -7.80
CA ARG A 212 23.07 -5.61 -7.05
C ARG A 212 22.08 -4.67 -7.70
N HIS A 213 22.45 -4.05 -8.83
CA HIS A 213 21.67 -3.05 -9.55
C HIS A 213 21.28 -1.85 -8.66
N VAL A 214 22.21 -1.43 -7.79
CA VAL A 214 21.98 -0.31 -6.85
C VAL A 214 22.81 0.90 -7.28
N SER A 215 22.14 2.04 -7.49
CA SER A 215 22.80 3.33 -7.74
C SER A 215 22.86 4.16 -6.46
N ILE A 216 24.05 4.72 -6.14
CA ILE A 216 24.25 5.63 -5.03
C ILE A 216 24.68 6.99 -5.59
N ILE A 217 23.99 8.06 -5.22
CA ILE A 217 24.21 9.41 -5.76
C ILE A 217 24.33 10.41 -4.63
N LYS A 218 25.47 11.12 -4.60
CA LYS A 218 25.65 12.30 -3.75
C LYS A 218 25.19 13.56 -4.49
N ALA A 219 24.10 14.17 -4.04
CA ALA A 219 23.65 15.47 -4.51
C ALA A 219 24.35 16.62 -3.75
N ASN A 220 24.44 17.78 -4.37
CA ASN A 220 24.79 18.98 -3.64
C ASN A 220 23.69 19.34 -2.62
N PRO A 221 23.97 20.10 -1.56
CA PRO A 221 22.94 20.59 -0.66
C PRO A 221 21.78 21.24 -1.43
N CYS A 222 20.57 20.73 -1.26
CA CYS A 222 19.37 21.14 -1.96
C CYS A 222 18.12 20.82 -1.13
N ASP A 223 16.96 21.26 -1.60
CA ASP A 223 15.67 20.85 -1.02
C ASP A 223 15.55 19.31 -1.04
N PRO A 224 15.18 18.66 0.08
CA PRO A 224 15.05 17.20 0.15
C PRO A 224 14.15 16.58 -0.92
N ASN A 225 13.16 17.31 -1.42
CA ASN A 225 12.28 16.86 -2.49
C ASN A 225 13.02 16.58 -3.81
N ILE A 226 14.14 17.29 -4.06
CA ILE A 226 14.96 17.09 -5.26
C ILE A 226 15.65 15.73 -5.22
N LEU A 227 15.99 15.21 -4.03
CA LEU A 227 16.58 13.88 -3.89
C LEU A 227 15.63 12.80 -4.41
N GLY A 228 14.32 12.95 -4.15
CA GLY A 228 13.30 12.05 -4.68
C GLY A 228 13.23 12.09 -6.20
N ILE A 229 13.20 13.28 -6.79
CA ILE A 229 13.18 13.49 -8.25
C ILE A 229 14.40 12.83 -8.92
N ILE A 230 15.60 12.99 -8.35
CA ILE A 230 16.81 12.33 -8.86
C ILE A 230 16.63 10.81 -8.85
N GLY A 231 16.15 10.26 -7.74
CA GLY A 231 15.89 8.82 -7.61
C GLY A 231 14.89 8.32 -8.64
N ASP A 232 13.76 9.01 -8.81
CA ASP A 232 12.71 8.67 -9.77
C ASP A 232 13.20 8.70 -11.23
N MET A 233 14.10 9.64 -11.56
CA MET A 233 14.72 9.70 -12.89
C MET A 233 15.73 8.58 -13.13
N VAL A 234 16.52 8.22 -12.11
CA VAL A 234 17.57 7.19 -12.22
C VAL A 234 16.99 5.79 -12.27
N LEU A 235 15.85 5.55 -11.62
CA LEU A 235 15.12 4.27 -11.75
C LEU A 235 14.57 3.99 -13.16
N GLN A 236 14.60 4.97 -14.07
CA GLN A 236 14.23 4.73 -15.47
C GLN A 236 15.38 4.12 -16.29
N VAL A 237 16.56 3.92 -15.67
CA VAL A 237 17.69 3.23 -16.31
C VAL A 237 17.52 1.72 -16.11
N ASP A 238 17.56 0.96 -17.20
CA ASP A 238 17.22 -0.46 -17.29
C ASP A 238 17.99 -1.41 -16.36
N ILE A 239 19.17 -0.98 -15.88
CA ILE A 239 20.02 -1.76 -14.96
C ILE A 239 19.98 -1.24 -13.54
N VAL A 240 19.06 -0.33 -13.18
CA VAL A 240 18.95 0.23 -11.82
C VAL A 240 17.64 -0.20 -11.18
N ASP A 241 17.73 -1.10 -10.21
CA ASP A 241 16.59 -1.58 -9.44
C ASP A 241 16.33 -0.71 -8.19
N VAL A 242 17.41 -0.17 -7.60
CA VAL A 242 17.35 0.66 -6.39
C VAL A 242 18.24 1.89 -6.54
N CYS A 243 17.72 3.05 -6.14
CA CYS A 243 18.48 4.29 -6.14
C CYS A 243 18.48 4.91 -4.74
N ILE A 244 19.69 5.16 -4.21
CA ILE A 244 19.91 5.89 -2.96
C ILE A 244 20.51 7.25 -3.31
N VAL A 245 19.76 8.31 -3.05
CA VAL A 245 20.22 9.68 -3.23
C VAL A 245 20.37 10.33 -1.88
N TYR A 246 21.50 10.96 -1.62
CA TYR A 246 21.74 11.66 -0.35
C TYR A 246 22.42 13.00 -0.55
N ASN A 247 22.21 13.90 0.40
CA ASN A 247 22.97 15.15 0.49
C ASN A 247 23.38 15.47 1.92
N GLU A 248 24.36 16.32 2.04
CA GLU A 248 24.73 16.94 3.31
C GLU A 248 23.73 18.04 3.68
N CYS A 249 23.31 18.07 4.92
CA CYS A 249 22.42 19.08 5.47
C CYS A 249 22.80 19.38 6.93
N PRO A 250 22.28 20.46 7.54
CA PRO A 250 22.61 20.78 8.93
C PRO A 250 22.36 19.59 9.88
N GLY A 251 23.42 19.14 10.55
CA GLY A 251 23.40 18.06 11.52
C GLY A 251 23.51 16.64 10.95
N GLY A 252 23.71 16.49 9.62
CA GLY A 252 23.90 15.15 9.05
C GLY A 252 23.63 14.99 7.57
N TYR A 253 23.02 13.85 7.22
CA TYR A 253 22.78 13.46 5.84
C TYR A 253 21.29 13.15 5.66
N LYS A 254 20.66 13.80 4.68
CA LYS A 254 19.30 13.48 4.26
C LYS A 254 19.36 12.45 3.13
N LEU A 255 18.46 11.45 3.20
CA LEU A 255 18.38 10.36 2.23
C LEU A 255 17.03 10.35 1.54
N SER A 256 17.04 9.96 0.29
CA SER A 256 15.87 9.49 -0.46
C SER A 256 16.21 8.17 -1.11
N ILE A 257 15.36 7.17 -0.92
CA ILE A 257 15.52 5.83 -1.47
C ILE A 257 14.34 5.55 -2.39
N ARG A 258 14.63 4.98 -3.54
CA ARG A 258 13.66 4.52 -4.52
C ARG A 258 13.96 3.08 -4.88
N SER A 259 12.92 2.30 -5.06
CA SER A 259 13.00 0.92 -5.53
C SER A 259 11.90 0.65 -6.55
N CYS A 260 12.24 0.00 -7.66
CA CYS A 260 11.29 -0.50 -8.64
C CYS A 260 11.16 -2.03 -8.60
N VAL A 261 11.77 -2.68 -7.60
CA VAL A 261 11.73 -4.13 -7.42
C VAL A 261 11.17 -4.47 -6.05
N ASP A 262 10.25 -5.41 -6.01
CA ASP A 262 9.68 -5.86 -4.75
C ASP A 262 10.71 -6.57 -3.84
N THR A 263 11.83 -7.07 -4.40
CA THR A 263 12.90 -7.71 -3.62
C THR A 263 13.59 -6.80 -2.62
N VAL A 264 13.52 -5.49 -2.82
CA VAL A 264 14.11 -4.48 -1.93
C VAL A 264 13.06 -3.43 -1.65
N ALA A 265 12.38 -3.54 -0.52
CA ALA A 265 11.47 -2.49 -0.07
C ALA A 265 12.27 -1.27 0.40
N ALA A 266 11.95 -0.09 -0.14
CA ALA A 266 12.69 1.15 0.14
C ALA A 266 12.59 1.56 1.61
N ASN A 267 11.43 1.36 2.27
CA ASN A 267 11.23 1.60 3.71
C ASN A 267 12.15 0.73 4.56
N ASP A 268 12.26 -0.57 4.27
CA ASP A 268 13.09 -1.51 5.01
C ASP A 268 14.57 -1.17 4.84
N LEU A 269 14.99 -0.88 3.60
CA LEU A 269 16.36 -0.44 3.33
C LEU A 269 16.66 0.89 4.04
N SER A 270 15.73 1.84 4.04
CA SER A 270 15.91 3.12 4.74
C SER A 270 16.05 2.93 6.25
N ALA A 271 15.19 2.12 6.87
CA ALA A 271 15.27 1.78 8.29
C ALA A 271 16.60 1.08 8.60
N PHE A 272 17.02 0.13 7.77
CA PHE A 272 18.29 -0.59 7.93
C PHE A 272 19.50 0.36 7.85
N LEU A 273 19.56 1.24 6.85
CA LEU A 273 20.65 2.20 6.67
C LEU A 273 20.73 3.26 7.77
N THR A 274 19.66 3.50 8.51
CA THR A 274 19.62 4.55 9.55
C THR A 274 19.63 3.99 10.97
N THR A 275 19.60 2.66 11.12
CA THR A 275 19.54 1.99 12.43
C THR A 275 20.69 2.42 13.34
N GLY A 276 20.34 2.92 14.53
CA GLY A 276 21.28 3.35 15.58
C GLY A 276 21.92 4.72 15.36
N ILE A 277 21.88 5.27 14.14
CA ILE A 277 22.54 6.53 13.76
C ILE A 277 21.58 7.59 13.23
N GLY A 278 20.30 7.25 13.07
CA GLY A 278 19.31 8.16 12.51
C GLY A 278 17.89 7.58 12.51
N ASN A 279 17.05 8.04 11.62
CA ASN A 279 15.69 7.57 11.41
C ASN A 279 15.43 7.42 9.91
N GLY A 280 14.70 6.37 9.52
CA GLY A 280 14.30 6.11 8.15
C GLY A 280 12.99 5.35 8.08
N GLY A 281 12.26 5.51 6.97
CA GLY A 281 10.98 4.87 6.71
C GLY A 281 10.29 5.44 5.49
N GLY A 282 9.10 4.98 5.18
CA GLY A 282 8.29 5.37 4.03
C GLY A 282 7.49 4.19 3.48
N HIS A 283 7.27 4.19 2.16
CA HIS A 283 6.60 3.12 1.43
C HIS A 283 7.61 2.13 0.82
N ASN A 284 7.09 1.04 0.25
CA ASN A 284 7.94 -0.01 -0.33
C ASN A 284 8.76 0.47 -1.53
N ASP A 285 8.21 1.38 -2.33
CA ASP A 285 8.82 1.93 -3.55
C ASP A 285 9.59 3.23 -3.30
N LYS A 286 9.22 4.00 -2.27
CA LYS A 286 9.77 5.32 -1.94
C LYS A 286 9.91 5.51 -0.44
N ALA A 287 11.11 5.83 0.00
CA ALA A 287 11.41 6.08 1.40
C ALA A 287 12.37 7.26 1.57
N GLY A 288 12.39 7.80 2.77
CA GLY A 288 13.30 8.84 3.18
C GLY A 288 14.03 8.47 4.47
N GLY A 289 15.14 9.14 4.73
CA GLY A 289 15.88 8.94 5.95
C GLY A 289 16.73 10.15 6.33
N PHE A 290 17.18 10.14 7.57
CA PHE A 290 18.15 11.09 8.07
C PHE A 290 19.19 10.36 8.93
N ILE A 291 20.47 10.55 8.61
CA ILE A 291 21.60 10.08 9.40
C ILE A 291 22.16 11.27 10.16
N ASN A 292 22.19 11.16 11.50
CA ASN A 292 22.80 12.18 12.35
C ASN A 292 24.32 12.07 12.31
N GLU A 293 25.00 13.16 11.97
CA GLU A 293 26.46 13.20 11.76
C GLU A 293 27.25 12.82 13.02
N GLU A 294 26.86 13.32 14.19
CA GLU A 294 27.53 13.04 15.47
C GLU A 294 27.41 11.55 15.83
N ARG A 295 26.20 10.97 15.71
CA ARG A 295 25.97 9.55 15.96
C ARG A 295 26.69 8.67 14.95
N PHE A 296 26.73 9.10 13.69
CA PHE A 296 27.44 8.40 12.63
C PHE A 296 28.95 8.31 12.95
N HIS A 297 29.62 9.44 13.21
CA HIS A 297 31.05 9.46 13.52
C HIS A 297 31.39 8.76 14.84
N LYS A 298 30.47 8.74 15.80
CA LYS A 298 30.63 7.98 17.03
C LYS A 298 30.63 6.46 16.78
N SER A 299 29.74 5.99 15.91
CA SER A 299 29.57 4.57 15.59
C SER A 299 30.60 4.07 14.56
N TYR A 300 31.04 4.94 13.64
CA TYR A 300 31.91 4.65 12.52
C TYR A 300 32.99 5.72 12.37
N PRO A 301 33.95 5.81 13.34
CA PRO A 301 34.87 6.97 13.45
C PRO A 301 35.87 7.11 12.29
N GLU A 302 36.16 6.02 11.58
CA GLU A 302 37.11 6.03 10.46
C GLU A 302 36.48 5.79 9.10
N MET A 303 35.13 5.75 9.04
CA MET A 303 34.38 5.45 7.82
C MET A 303 33.75 6.72 7.24
N ASN A 304 33.93 6.97 5.95
CA ASN A 304 33.17 7.97 5.28
C ASN A 304 31.76 7.46 4.92
N ILE A 305 30.81 8.37 4.69
CA ILE A 305 29.41 8.04 4.45
C ILE A 305 29.20 7.21 3.17
N GLU A 306 30.03 7.40 2.15
CA GLU A 306 29.95 6.67 0.89
C GLU A 306 30.33 5.19 1.09
N ASN A 307 31.47 4.92 1.73
CA ASN A 307 31.86 3.56 2.07
C ASN A 307 30.88 2.88 3.04
N TYR A 308 30.27 3.67 3.93
CA TYR A 308 29.19 3.18 4.80
C TYR A 308 28.03 2.63 4.00
N PHE A 309 27.52 3.37 3.00
CA PHE A 309 26.43 2.89 2.17
C PHE A 309 26.80 1.61 1.41
N TYR A 310 27.99 1.52 0.83
CA TYR A 310 28.44 0.30 0.16
C TYR A 310 28.44 -0.92 1.08
N ASN A 311 29.03 -0.79 2.25
CA ASN A 311 29.12 -1.90 3.21
C ASN A 311 27.71 -2.29 3.70
N LYS A 312 26.87 -1.31 4.00
CA LYS A 312 25.51 -1.56 4.50
C LYS A 312 24.58 -2.16 3.45
N ILE A 313 24.72 -1.80 2.19
CA ILE A 313 23.99 -2.44 1.09
C ILE A 313 24.39 -3.90 0.99
N GLN A 314 25.67 -4.22 1.05
CA GLN A 314 26.12 -5.61 1.05
C GLN A 314 25.53 -6.38 2.25
N GLU A 315 25.65 -5.85 3.46
CA GLU A 315 25.04 -6.45 4.65
C GLU A 315 23.53 -6.66 4.49
N TYR A 316 22.81 -5.69 3.92
CA TYR A 316 21.35 -5.78 3.70
C TYR A 316 21.00 -6.95 2.78
N TYR A 317 21.68 -7.10 1.65
CA TYR A 317 21.43 -8.20 0.72
C TYR A 317 21.81 -9.57 1.30
N ASP A 318 22.67 -9.62 2.30
CA ASP A 318 23.03 -10.85 3.02
C ASP A 318 21.95 -11.25 4.07
N THR A 319 20.99 -10.36 4.40
CA THR A 319 19.96 -10.65 5.43
C THR A 319 18.84 -11.58 4.94
N PHE A 320 18.66 -11.76 3.64
CA PHE A 320 17.58 -12.59 3.09
C PHE A 320 18.05 -13.49 1.94
N THR A 321 17.21 -14.44 1.55
CA THR A 321 17.43 -15.26 0.36
C THR A 321 16.31 -15.02 -0.63
N ILE A 322 16.63 -14.96 -1.94
CA ILE A 322 15.63 -14.89 -3.02
C ILE A 322 15.52 -16.27 -3.64
N ILE A 323 14.29 -16.72 -3.83
CA ILE A 323 13.94 -17.98 -4.50
C ILE A 323 12.97 -17.69 -5.65
N TYR A 324 13.35 -18.09 -6.85
CA TYR A 324 12.46 -18.09 -8.00
C TYR A 324 11.89 -19.51 -8.18
N ALA A 325 10.60 -19.69 -7.97
CA ALA A 325 9.96 -20.99 -8.08
C ALA A 325 10.13 -21.67 -9.44
N LYS A 326 10.26 -20.86 -10.52
CA LYS A 326 10.55 -21.37 -11.87
C LYS A 326 11.86 -22.14 -11.98
N ASP A 327 12.85 -21.80 -11.14
CA ASP A 327 14.19 -22.41 -11.17
C ASP A 327 14.29 -23.62 -10.21
N GLY A 328 13.23 -23.84 -9.40
CA GLY A 328 13.18 -24.91 -8.40
C GLY A 328 14.03 -24.62 -7.16
N LEU A 329 14.03 -25.57 -6.22
CA LEU A 329 14.86 -25.51 -5.02
C LEU A 329 16.23 -26.14 -5.29
N SER A 330 17.29 -25.47 -4.87
CA SER A 330 18.65 -25.99 -4.96
C SER A 330 18.93 -27.22 -4.09
N SER A 331 18.19 -27.36 -2.97
CA SER A 331 18.18 -28.56 -2.11
C SER A 331 16.81 -28.74 -1.49
N LYS A 332 16.41 -30.00 -1.30
CA LYS A 332 15.18 -30.43 -0.59
C LYS A 332 15.47 -30.98 0.81
N ASP A 333 16.68 -30.78 1.32
CA ASP A 333 17.05 -31.26 2.64
C ASP A 333 16.35 -30.47 3.75
N GLY A 334 15.89 -31.18 4.76
CA GLY A 334 15.24 -30.60 5.94
C GLY A 334 13.78 -30.23 5.75
N PHE A 335 13.12 -30.71 4.68
CA PHE A 335 11.66 -30.59 4.51
C PHE A 335 10.93 -31.76 5.19
N ASP A 336 9.96 -31.43 6.03
CA ASP A 336 9.03 -32.37 6.64
C ASP A 336 7.73 -32.47 5.81
N VAL A 337 6.99 -33.55 6.00
CA VAL A 337 5.71 -33.80 5.33
C VAL A 337 4.58 -33.22 6.16
N TYR A 338 3.68 -32.51 5.48
CA TYR A 338 2.46 -31.94 6.05
C TYR A 338 1.26 -32.23 5.16
N TYR A 339 0.08 -32.33 5.78
CA TYR A 339 -1.20 -32.49 5.09
C TYR A 339 -2.12 -31.30 5.44
N LYS A 340 -2.73 -30.68 4.43
CA LYS A 340 -3.72 -29.62 4.64
C LYS A 340 -4.98 -30.21 5.26
N LYS A 341 -5.43 -29.64 6.39
CA LYS A 341 -6.71 -29.97 7.02
C LYS A 341 -7.85 -29.51 6.11
N SER A 342 -8.98 -30.15 6.22
CA SER A 342 -10.20 -29.72 5.52
C SER A 342 -10.70 -28.39 6.09
N TYR A 343 -11.11 -27.44 5.22
CA TYR A 343 -11.61 -26.10 5.60
C TYR A 343 -12.93 -25.79 4.90
N ILE A 344 -13.70 -24.86 5.48
CA ILE A 344 -14.96 -24.37 4.93
C ILE A 344 -14.68 -23.07 4.16
N CYS A 345 -15.27 -22.94 2.96
CA CYS A 345 -15.26 -21.74 2.14
C CYS A 345 -16.62 -21.51 1.49
N GLY A 346 -16.79 -20.32 0.90
CA GLY A 346 -18.00 -19.97 0.17
C GLY A 346 -17.92 -20.32 -1.32
N TYR A 347 -19.06 -20.53 -1.96
CA TYR A 347 -19.18 -20.56 -3.42
C TYR A 347 -20.54 -20.06 -3.89
N VAL A 348 -20.60 -19.54 -5.12
CA VAL A 348 -21.82 -19.10 -5.80
C VAL A 348 -21.81 -19.68 -7.20
N LYS A 349 -22.93 -20.21 -7.66
CA LYS A 349 -23.08 -20.60 -9.06
C LYS A 349 -23.34 -19.34 -9.90
N THR A 350 -22.65 -19.18 -11.01
CA THR A 350 -22.83 -17.98 -11.83
C THR A 350 -24.27 -17.77 -12.30
N THR A 351 -25.01 -18.87 -12.51
CA THR A 351 -26.44 -18.83 -12.88
C THR A 351 -27.39 -18.40 -11.75
N GLU A 352 -26.94 -18.33 -10.52
CA GLU A 352 -27.70 -17.74 -9.39
C GLU A 352 -27.51 -16.21 -9.33
N ILE A 353 -26.48 -15.67 -10.00
CA ILE A 353 -26.19 -14.24 -10.05
C ILE A 353 -26.93 -13.55 -11.20
N CYS A 354 -26.86 -14.14 -12.40
CA CYS A 354 -27.42 -13.61 -13.63
C CYS A 354 -27.97 -14.75 -14.52
N GLU A 355 -28.78 -14.39 -15.52
CA GLU A 355 -29.24 -15.34 -16.53
C GLU A 355 -28.06 -15.90 -17.34
N ALA A 356 -28.17 -17.16 -17.75
CA ALA A 356 -27.14 -17.78 -18.60
C ALA A 356 -26.95 -17.01 -19.90
N GLY A 357 -25.69 -16.82 -20.29
CA GLY A 357 -25.30 -16.03 -21.46
C GLY A 357 -25.00 -14.56 -21.19
N HIS A 358 -25.25 -14.07 -19.97
CA HIS A 358 -24.71 -12.76 -19.55
C HIS A 358 -23.21 -12.84 -19.37
N SER A 359 -22.51 -11.72 -19.53
CA SER A 359 -21.10 -11.58 -19.18
C SER A 359 -20.98 -10.78 -17.89
N ILE A 360 -20.21 -11.31 -16.94
CA ILE A 360 -19.94 -10.65 -15.67
C ILE A 360 -18.45 -10.37 -15.52
N LYS A 361 -18.13 -9.21 -14.98
CA LYS A 361 -16.78 -8.83 -14.57
C LYS A 361 -16.61 -9.19 -13.09
N VAL A 362 -15.62 -10.03 -12.81
CA VAL A 362 -15.23 -10.45 -11.46
C VAL A 362 -13.91 -9.77 -11.13
N ARG A 363 -13.87 -9.03 -10.04
CA ARG A 363 -12.67 -8.38 -9.53
C ARG A 363 -11.95 -9.35 -8.60
N THR A 364 -10.85 -9.92 -9.08
CA THR A 364 -9.99 -10.83 -8.30
C THR A 364 -8.80 -10.06 -7.71
N LEU A 365 -8.05 -10.67 -6.79
CA LEU A 365 -6.81 -10.10 -6.27
C LEU A 365 -5.73 -9.91 -7.34
N GLU A 366 -5.83 -10.62 -8.47
CA GLU A 366 -4.88 -10.56 -9.59
C GLU A 366 -5.35 -9.62 -10.71
N GLY A 367 -6.55 -9.02 -10.58
CA GLY A 367 -7.15 -8.11 -11.56
C GLY A 367 -8.57 -8.51 -11.98
N ASP A 368 -9.12 -7.78 -12.94
CA ASP A 368 -10.46 -8.00 -13.45
C ASP A 368 -10.51 -9.16 -14.46
N VAL A 369 -11.42 -10.10 -14.25
CA VAL A 369 -11.66 -11.25 -15.13
C VAL A 369 -13.09 -11.19 -15.67
N HIS A 370 -13.26 -11.33 -16.99
CA HIS A 370 -14.56 -11.42 -17.63
C HIS A 370 -14.92 -12.90 -17.83
N ILE A 371 -16.11 -13.28 -17.37
CA ILE A 371 -16.62 -14.65 -17.51
C ILE A 371 -18.07 -14.64 -18.02
N ASP A 372 -18.41 -15.62 -18.85
CA ASP A 372 -19.78 -15.84 -19.29
C ASP A 372 -20.51 -16.70 -18.25
N VAL A 373 -21.72 -16.26 -17.88
CA VAL A 373 -22.59 -16.95 -16.95
C VAL A 373 -23.09 -18.26 -17.56
N ASN A 374 -22.80 -19.37 -16.92
CA ASN A 374 -23.20 -20.72 -17.37
C ASN A 374 -23.21 -21.71 -16.20
N ASP A 375 -23.81 -22.91 -16.41
CA ASP A 375 -23.91 -23.96 -15.40
C ASP A 375 -22.59 -24.65 -15.03
N SER A 376 -21.53 -24.39 -15.78
CA SER A 376 -20.23 -25.03 -15.60
C SER A 376 -19.18 -24.16 -14.90
N THR A 377 -19.55 -22.91 -14.49
CA THR A 377 -18.65 -21.99 -13.83
C THR A 377 -19.24 -21.55 -12.48
N TYR A 378 -18.42 -21.67 -11.44
CA TYR A 378 -18.74 -21.20 -10.09
C TYR A 378 -17.77 -20.10 -9.68
N LEU A 379 -18.17 -19.23 -8.76
CA LEU A 379 -17.30 -18.30 -8.08
C LEU A 379 -17.01 -18.83 -6.68
N MET A 380 -15.74 -18.96 -6.33
CA MET A 380 -15.33 -19.25 -4.96
C MET A 380 -15.21 -17.94 -4.19
N VAL A 381 -15.51 -18.03 -2.89
CA VAL A 381 -15.36 -16.93 -1.92
C VAL A 381 -14.49 -17.46 -0.79
N GLY A 382 -13.29 -16.93 -0.69
CA GLY A 382 -12.31 -17.37 0.30
C GLY A 382 -12.43 -16.63 1.64
N SER A 383 -11.54 -16.96 2.57
CA SER A 383 -11.54 -16.41 3.93
C SER A 383 -10.94 -15.02 4.05
N SER A 384 -10.31 -14.52 2.99
CA SER A 384 -9.74 -13.16 2.89
C SER A 384 -10.53 -12.30 1.90
N ASP A 385 -11.84 -12.54 1.79
CA ASP A 385 -12.80 -11.85 0.92
C ASP A 385 -12.49 -11.97 -0.59
N GLU A 386 -11.50 -12.77 -0.96
CA GLU A 386 -11.13 -13.00 -2.35
C GLU A 386 -12.23 -13.77 -3.11
N ILE A 387 -12.48 -13.32 -4.36
CA ILE A 387 -13.41 -13.98 -5.28
C ILE A 387 -12.64 -14.43 -6.52
N TYR A 388 -12.83 -15.68 -6.92
CA TYR A 388 -12.21 -16.20 -8.15
C TYR A 388 -13.08 -17.27 -8.84
N PRO A 389 -13.05 -17.35 -10.19
CA PRO A 389 -13.82 -18.33 -10.93
C PRO A 389 -13.17 -19.73 -10.85
N ILE A 390 -14.02 -20.75 -10.82
CA ILE A 390 -13.62 -22.15 -10.87
C ILE A 390 -14.59 -22.94 -11.77
N SER A 391 -14.08 -23.91 -12.54
CA SER A 391 -14.98 -24.77 -13.29
C SER A 391 -15.70 -25.76 -12.36
N LYS A 392 -16.94 -26.10 -12.68
CA LYS A 392 -17.73 -27.10 -11.94
C LYS A 392 -16.98 -28.43 -11.81
N SER A 393 -16.28 -28.86 -12.85
CA SER A 393 -15.52 -30.12 -12.82
C SER A 393 -14.36 -30.11 -11.81
N VAL A 394 -13.74 -28.97 -11.59
CA VAL A 394 -12.71 -28.78 -10.57
C VAL A 394 -13.35 -28.65 -9.19
N PHE A 395 -14.47 -27.92 -9.10
CA PHE A 395 -15.23 -27.81 -7.85
C PHE A 395 -15.67 -29.18 -7.34
N ASP A 396 -16.32 -29.99 -8.18
CA ASP A 396 -16.82 -31.33 -7.81
C ASP A 396 -15.70 -32.32 -7.36
N LYS A 397 -14.46 -32.09 -7.79
CA LYS A 397 -13.30 -32.89 -7.35
C LYS A 397 -12.71 -32.40 -6.03
N ARG A 398 -12.75 -31.10 -5.76
CA ARG A 398 -12.00 -30.48 -4.65
C ARG A 398 -12.87 -30.08 -3.47
N TYR A 399 -14.19 -29.95 -3.67
CA TYR A 399 -15.09 -29.41 -2.66
C TYR A 399 -16.36 -30.23 -2.57
N SER A 400 -16.95 -30.29 -1.37
CA SER A 400 -18.27 -30.87 -1.10
C SER A 400 -19.20 -29.78 -0.58
N PRO A 401 -20.35 -29.53 -1.23
CA PRO A 401 -21.36 -28.61 -0.70
C PRO A 401 -21.81 -29.01 0.71
N LEU A 402 -22.04 -27.98 1.55
CA LEU A 402 -22.62 -28.16 2.89
C LEU A 402 -24.04 -27.60 2.92
N ASN A 403 -24.87 -28.15 3.81
CA ASN A 403 -26.24 -27.64 4.03
C ASN A 403 -26.31 -26.50 5.06
N SER A 404 -25.18 -26.06 5.60
CA SER A 404 -25.09 -24.93 6.51
C SER A 404 -24.92 -23.60 5.75
N PRO A 405 -25.47 -22.49 6.25
CA PRO A 405 -25.19 -21.18 5.66
C PRO A 405 -23.70 -20.84 5.79
N TYR A 406 -23.15 -20.12 4.84
CA TYR A 406 -21.81 -19.56 4.94
C TYR A 406 -21.86 -18.36 5.88
N THR A 407 -21.10 -18.42 6.96
CA THR A 407 -20.99 -17.33 7.95
C THR A 407 -19.58 -16.76 7.91
N HIS A 408 -19.45 -15.53 7.42
CA HIS A 408 -18.19 -14.81 7.35
C HIS A 408 -18.48 -13.30 7.51
N GLU A 409 -17.66 -12.61 8.28
CA GLU A 409 -17.69 -11.14 8.36
C GLU A 409 -16.80 -10.59 7.26
N PHE A 410 -17.40 -9.98 6.26
CA PHE A 410 -16.69 -9.42 5.11
C PHE A 410 -16.18 -8.02 5.43
N GLU A 411 -14.90 -7.80 5.25
CA GLU A 411 -14.29 -6.47 5.25
C GLU A 411 -14.62 -5.73 3.93
N TYR A 412 -14.59 -6.46 2.82
CA TYR A 412 -15.03 -5.99 1.51
C TYR A 412 -16.20 -6.85 1.01
N THR A 413 -17.36 -6.21 0.79
CA THR A 413 -18.56 -6.91 0.33
C THR A 413 -18.33 -7.56 -1.03
N PRO A 414 -18.39 -8.91 -1.15
CA PRO A 414 -18.17 -9.59 -2.40
C PRO A 414 -19.27 -9.24 -3.42
N LYS A 415 -18.85 -8.72 -4.57
CA LYS A 415 -19.74 -8.27 -5.64
C LYS A 415 -19.15 -8.54 -7.02
N VAL A 416 -20.01 -8.64 -8.02
CA VAL A 416 -19.65 -8.73 -9.45
C VAL A 416 -20.37 -7.65 -10.23
N TYR A 417 -19.85 -7.30 -11.40
CA TYR A 417 -20.47 -6.34 -12.30
C TYR A 417 -21.04 -7.09 -13.50
N ASP A 418 -22.39 -7.04 -13.65
CA ASP A 418 -23.09 -7.56 -14.84
C ASP A 418 -22.89 -6.56 -15.99
N THR A 419 -22.00 -6.91 -16.93
CA THR A 419 -21.69 -6.05 -18.07
C THR A 419 -22.79 -6.02 -19.11
N THR A 420 -23.72 -6.98 -19.07
CA THR A 420 -24.88 -7.02 -19.97
C THR A 420 -25.95 -6.01 -19.56
N ASN A 421 -26.24 -5.92 -18.27
CA ASN A 421 -27.25 -5.01 -17.72
C ASN A 421 -26.65 -3.73 -17.14
N ASN A 422 -25.34 -3.63 -17.08
CA ASN A 422 -24.58 -2.47 -16.56
C ASN A 422 -24.88 -2.17 -15.08
N GLU A 423 -24.92 -3.22 -14.24
CA GLU A 423 -25.25 -3.12 -12.82
C GLU A 423 -24.31 -3.96 -11.94
N SER A 424 -24.06 -3.50 -10.71
CA SER A 424 -23.30 -4.24 -9.69
C SER A 424 -24.23 -5.14 -8.88
N LYS A 425 -23.83 -6.39 -8.63
CA LYS A 425 -24.61 -7.38 -7.85
C LYS A 425 -23.80 -7.88 -6.67
N SER A 426 -24.33 -7.72 -5.46
CA SER A 426 -23.77 -8.33 -4.25
C SER A 426 -23.96 -9.85 -4.29
N LEU A 427 -22.94 -10.57 -3.80
CA LEU A 427 -22.99 -12.03 -3.70
C LEU A 427 -23.40 -12.53 -2.31
N VAL A 428 -23.41 -11.69 -1.28
CA VAL A 428 -23.54 -12.07 0.14
C VAL A 428 -24.71 -13.02 0.38
N ASP A 429 -25.89 -12.72 -0.15
CA ASP A 429 -27.10 -13.52 0.03
C ASP A 429 -27.13 -14.80 -0.84
N LEU A 430 -26.19 -14.94 -1.78
CA LEU A 430 -26.11 -16.06 -2.72
C LEU A 430 -25.03 -17.07 -2.34
N ILE A 431 -24.22 -16.78 -1.31
CA ILE A 431 -23.07 -17.64 -0.97
C ILE A 431 -23.52 -18.91 -0.26
N HIS A 432 -23.15 -20.04 -0.83
CA HIS A 432 -23.29 -21.37 -0.24
C HIS A 432 -22.00 -21.81 0.42
N SER A 433 -22.09 -22.62 1.49
CA SER A 433 -20.92 -23.24 2.11
C SER A 433 -20.48 -24.50 1.38
N CYS A 434 -19.18 -24.68 1.29
CA CYS A 434 -18.58 -25.96 0.89
C CYS A 434 -17.34 -26.26 1.74
N GLN A 435 -16.98 -27.55 1.77
CA GLN A 435 -15.82 -28.07 2.49
C GLN A 435 -14.81 -28.64 1.50
N SER A 436 -13.53 -28.35 1.69
CA SER A 436 -12.48 -28.94 0.86
C SER A 436 -12.35 -30.44 1.13
N LEU A 437 -12.29 -31.25 0.06
CA LEU A 437 -12.23 -32.70 0.11
C LEU A 437 -10.80 -33.25 0.15
N GLU A 438 -9.84 -32.51 -0.45
CA GLU A 438 -8.48 -33.00 -0.61
C GLU A 438 -7.62 -32.70 0.63
N ARG A 439 -7.00 -33.77 1.18
CA ARG A 439 -5.82 -33.66 2.03
C ARG A 439 -4.60 -33.40 1.14
N THR A 440 -4.39 -32.14 0.76
CA THR A 440 -3.25 -31.79 -0.06
C THR A 440 -1.96 -32.03 0.73
N LYS A 441 -1.08 -32.86 0.20
CA LYS A 441 0.25 -33.13 0.75
C LYS A 441 1.20 -32.01 0.31
N ILE A 442 1.93 -31.44 1.25
CA ILE A 442 3.01 -30.48 1.01
C ILE A 442 4.28 -30.93 1.75
N TYR A 443 5.39 -30.38 1.31
CA TYR A 443 6.65 -30.44 2.02
C TYR A 443 6.95 -29.05 2.57
N ALA A 444 7.31 -28.94 3.85
CA ALA A 444 7.56 -27.67 4.52
C ALA A 444 8.84 -27.70 5.34
N LYS A 445 9.64 -26.63 5.20
CA LYS A 445 10.88 -26.42 5.96
C LYS A 445 10.80 -25.10 6.70
N LYS A 446 11.05 -25.15 8.00
CA LYS A 446 11.08 -23.97 8.84
C LYS A 446 12.25 -23.06 8.42
N LEU A 447 11.96 -21.75 8.33
CA LEU A 447 12.93 -20.74 7.96
C LEU A 447 13.77 -20.28 9.16
N ASP A 448 15.06 -20.20 8.98
CA ASP A 448 16.06 -19.66 9.92
C ASP A 448 16.51 -18.23 9.57
N LYS A 449 16.19 -17.77 8.35
CA LYS A 449 16.34 -16.39 7.89
C LYS A 449 15.22 -16.03 6.91
N PRO A 450 14.92 -14.72 6.70
CA PRO A 450 13.93 -14.28 5.76
C PRO A 450 14.16 -14.79 4.34
N VAL A 451 13.08 -15.15 3.65
CA VAL A 451 13.10 -15.63 2.27
C VAL A 451 12.08 -14.89 1.44
N LYS A 452 12.45 -14.44 0.26
CA LYS A 452 11.57 -13.81 -0.73
C LYS A 452 11.34 -14.79 -1.86
N VAL A 453 10.11 -15.30 -2.01
CA VAL A 453 9.76 -16.34 -2.98
C VAL A 453 8.92 -15.75 -4.09
N PHE A 454 9.46 -15.72 -5.32
CA PHE A 454 8.68 -15.46 -6.53
C PHE A 454 8.01 -16.76 -6.95
N THR A 455 6.70 -16.82 -6.78
CA THR A 455 5.92 -18.02 -7.03
C THR A 455 5.73 -18.25 -8.54
N ARG A 456 5.26 -19.44 -8.92
CA ARG A 456 4.99 -19.75 -10.32
C ARG A 456 3.78 -18.99 -10.90
N TRP A 457 2.82 -18.64 -10.05
CA TRP A 457 1.62 -17.89 -10.44
C TRP A 457 1.77 -16.38 -10.32
N ASN A 458 2.79 -15.91 -9.59
CA ASN A 458 3.13 -14.48 -9.51
C ASN A 458 4.65 -14.32 -9.49
N TYR A 459 5.23 -14.03 -10.63
CA TYR A 459 6.66 -13.79 -10.79
C TYR A 459 7.02 -12.30 -10.74
N GLU A 460 6.02 -11.43 -10.58
CA GLU A 460 6.22 -9.98 -10.43
C GLU A 460 6.35 -9.58 -8.97
N LYS A 461 5.66 -10.30 -8.05
CA LYS A 461 5.69 -10.02 -6.61
C LYS A 461 6.10 -11.28 -5.85
N TYR A 462 6.94 -11.10 -4.84
CA TYR A 462 7.33 -12.21 -3.98
C TYR A 462 6.39 -12.40 -2.78
N MET A 463 6.36 -13.62 -2.28
CA MET A 463 5.86 -13.92 -0.94
C MET A 463 7.03 -13.80 0.04
N LEU A 464 6.86 -13.01 1.11
CA LEU A 464 7.84 -12.90 2.19
C LEU A 464 7.62 -14.00 3.21
N GLY A 465 8.68 -14.75 3.51
CA GLY A 465 8.77 -15.64 4.67
C GLY A 465 9.69 -15.02 5.70
N GLU A 466 9.16 -14.80 6.88
CA GLU A 466 9.93 -14.34 8.04
C GLU A 466 10.61 -15.50 8.74
N ILE A 467 11.52 -15.20 9.69
CA ILE A 467 12.08 -16.22 10.57
C ILE A 467 10.95 -16.95 11.29
N ASP A 468 11.05 -18.27 11.38
CA ASP A 468 10.06 -19.21 11.93
C ASP A 468 8.87 -19.54 10.99
N ASP A 469 8.63 -18.81 9.91
CA ASP A 469 7.70 -19.20 8.84
C ASP A 469 8.22 -20.46 8.10
N TYR A 470 7.47 -20.94 7.14
CA TYR A 470 7.81 -22.18 6.43
C TYR A 470 7.90 -21.96 4.93
N LEU A 471 9.02 -22.36 4.35
CA LEU A 471 9.16 -22.55 2.92
C LEU A 471 8.50 -23.87 2.55
N CYS A 472 7.55 -23.82 1.62
CA CYS A 472 6.73 -24.96 1.24
C CYS A 472 6.83 -25.25 -0.26
N TYR A 473 6.62 -26.51 -0.64
CA TYR A 473 6.33 -26.87 -2.03
C TYR A 473 5.29 -28.01 -2.07
N SER A 474 4.54 -28.04 -3.18
CA SER A 474 3.47 -29.03 -3.39
C SER A 474 4.05 -30.40 -3.70
N ALA A 475 3.46 -31.47 -3.17
CA ALA A 475 3.83 -32.85 -3.54
C ALA A 475 3.41 -33.20 -4.98
N SER A 476 2.46 -32.47 -5.57
CA SER A 476 2.00 -32.67 -6.94
C SER A 476 2.82 -31.89 -7.97
N ASP A 477 3.51 -30.83 -7.56
CA ASP A 477 4.36 -29.99 -8.43
C ASP A 477 5.50 -29.39 -7.59
N GLU A 478 6.71 -29.86 -7.76
CA GLU A 478 7.88 -29.46 -6.99
C GLU A 478 8.33 -28.00 -7.25
N ASN A 479 7.84 -27.39 -8.33
CA ASN A 479 8.06 -25.98 -8.65
C ASN A 479 6.93 -25.08 -8.13
N ASP A 480 5.89 -25.65 -7.51
CA ASP A 480 4.88 -24.92 -6.76
C ASP A 480 5.43 -24.55 -5.36
N ILE A 481 6.35 -23.59 -5.33
CA ILE A 481 7.10 -23.15 -4.15
C ILE A 481 6.49 -21.86 -3.63
N TYR A 482 6.22 -21.81 -2.32
CA TYR A 482 5.59 -20.69 -1.64
C TYR A 482 5.95 -20.65 -0.15
N VAL A 483 5.55 -19.58 0.52
CA VAL A 483 5.72 -19.45 1.97
C VAL A 483 4.38 -19.63 2.67
N VAL A 484 4.42 -20.25 3.83
CA VAL A 484 3.29 -20.36 4.75
C VAL A 484 3.70 -19.80 6.11
N ASN A 485 2.94 -18.83 6.59
CA ASN A 485 3.15 -18.28 7.92
C ASN A 485 3.02 -19.37 8.99
N LYS A 486 3.82 -19.29 10.05
CA LYS A 486 3.88 -20.25 11.15
C LYS A 486 2.51 -20.56 11.75
N ASP A 487 1.72 -19.53 12.04
CA ASP A 487 0.40 -19.71 12.69
C ASP A 487 -0.61 -20.33 11.72
N VAL A 488 -0.53 -19.94 10.45
CA VAL A 488 -1.33 -20.52 9.36
C VAL A 488 -0.97 -21.99 9.18
N LEU A 489 0.32 -22.34 9.16
CA LEU A 489 0.73 -23.75 9.03
C LEU A 489 0.16 -24.60 10.19
N ASN A 490 0.34 -24.15 11.42
CA ASN A 490 -0.13 -24.87 12.61
C ASN A 490 -1.66 -25.02 12.64
N THR A 491 -2.40 -24.04 12.11
CA THR A 491 -3.86 -24.05 12.09
C THR A 491 -4.41 -24.92 10.97
N ILE A 492 -3.87 -24.78 9.76
CA ILE A 492 -4.43 -25.33 8.52
C ILE A 492 -3.81 -26.68 8.16
N TYR A 493 -2.59 -26.96 8.63
CA TYR A 493 -1.86 -28.18 8.28
C TYR A 493 -1.63 -29.05 9.51
N GLU A 494 -1.41 -30.34 9.27
CA GLU A 494 -0.96 -31.32 10.28
C GLU A 494 0.31 -32.02 9.77
N LYS A 495 1.30 -32.17 10.65
CA LYS A 495 2.55 -32.89 10.36
C LYS A 495 2.30 -34.38 10.33
N GLU A 496 2.95 -35.10 9.40
CA GLU A 496 2.88 -36.57 9.32
C GLU A 496 3.45 -37.24 10.56
#